data_631d252788007bd64e30ac7a346c8d24
#
_entry.id   631d252788007bd64e30ac7a346c8d24
#
_cell.length_a   1.000
_cell.length_b   1.000
_cell.length_c   1.000
_cell.angle_alpha   90.00
_cell.angle_beta   90.00
_cell.angle_gamma   90.00
#
_symmetry.space_group_name_H-M   'P 1'
#
loop_
_entity.id
_entity.type
_entity.pdbx_description
1 polymer ?
#
loop_
_entity_poly.entity_id
_entity_poly.type
_entity_poly.pdbx_seq_one_letter_code
_entity_poly.pdbx_strand_id
1 'polypeptide(L)'
;MSITPAEIAETRGMVSEQNLDIRTITMGISLMGCADENLERMCTKVYDHITTTAEHLVETAESLEREYGIPIVNKRVSVTPVAQIAAACKDTDLVPLAHALDRAAETLGIDYLGGYSALVHKGIGDADRRLMNCIPQALNETSRVCSSVNVASLRAGINMDAVLLCAQIIQEAARLTQDRECVGASKFVCFANMVEDSPFMAGAVHGSGEADAVINVGVSGPGVMAAALEELPESANMMEVAEKIKQTAFKITRAGELMSREAARRLGVEKGIVDLSLAPTPAIGDSVARILEIIGVGQCGGPGTTAALALLNDCVKKGGVMASSSVGGLSGAFIPVSEDAGMIAAAESGALSLEKLEAMTCVCSVGLDMIAIPGDTPVEAIAGIIADEMAIGVINNKTTAVRIIPAFGKKEGECVDYGGLFGRAPIMKVNPYAGTVLAHRGGRFPAPLNSLKN
;
A
#
# COMPACT_ATOMS: atom_id res chain seq x y z
N MET A 1 -6.84 -7.80 33.72
CA MET A 1 -7.97 -8.63 33.25
C MET A 1 -7.44 -10.05 33.08
N SER A 2 -8.08 -11.06 33.66
CA SER A 2 -7.72 -12.46 33.43
C SER A 2 -8.27 -12.88 32.05
N ILE A 3 -7.42 -13.36 31.16
CA ILE A 3 -7.83 -13.95 29.89
C ILE A 3 -8.56 -15.25 30.17
N THR A 4 -9.73 -15.45 29.62
CA THR A 4 -10.53 -16.66 29.79
C THR A 4 -10.07 -17.78 28.83
N PRO A 5 -10.30 -19.08 29.17
CA PRO A 5 -10.00 -20.16 28.22
C PRO A 5 -10.71 -20.04 26.87
N ALA A 6 -11.90 -19.43 26.83
CA ALA A 6 -12.63 -19.19 25.60
C ALA A 6 -11.91 -18.15 24.70
N GLU A 7 -11.40 -17.06 25.29
CA GLU A 7 -10.63 -16.04 24.55
C GLU A 7 -9.31 -16.59 23.99
N ILE A 8 -8.67 -17.52 24.73
CA ILE A 8 -7.46 -18.20 24.23
C ILE A 8 -7.81 -19.10 23.02
N ALA A 9 -8.90 -19.88 23.13
CA ALA A 9 -9.35 -20.76 22.06
C ALA A 9 -9.74 -19.96 20.80
N GLU A 10 -10.44 -18.83 20.98
CA GLU A 10 -10.82 -17.92 19.88
C GLU A 10 -9.57 -17.35 19.19
N THR A 11 -8.61 -16.80 19.93
CA THR A 11 -7.37 -16.26 19.35
C THR A 11 -6.59 -17.33 18.57
N ARG A 12 -6.55 -18.56 19.10
CA ARG A 12 -5.92 -19.68 18.40
C ARG A 12 -6.63 -20.00 17.09
N GLY A 13 -7.96 -20.04 17.08
CA GLY A 13 -8.77 -20.26 15.87
C GLY A 13 -8.55 -19.16 14.82
N MET A 14 -8.46 -17.91 15.25
CA MET A 14 -8.16 -16.79 14.34
C MET A 14 -6.83 -16.99 13.61
N VAL A 15 -5.80 -17.50 14.27
CA VAL A 15 -4.47 -17.73 13.66
C VAL A 15 -4.45 -19.02 12.84
N SER A 16 -4.93 -20.16 13.41
CA SER A 16 -4.73 -21.48 12.81
C SER A 16 -5.71 -21.81 11.68
N GLU A 17 -6.90 -21.16 11.65
CA GLU A 17 -8.00 -21.51 10.75
C GLU A 17 -8.50 -20.33 9.92
N GLN A 18 -8.30 -19.08 10.39
CA GLN A 18 -8.90 -17.88 9.82
C GLN A 18 -7.88 -16.88 9.26
N ASN A 19 -6.63 -17.29 9.10
CA ASN A 19 -5.54 -16.50 8.47
C ASN A 19 -5.27 -15.15 9.16
N LEU A 20 -5.38 -15.04 10.49
CA LEU A 20 -4.88 -13.86 11.20
C LEU A 20 -3.36 -13.80 11.08
N ASP A 21 -2.83 -12.71 10.57
CA ASP A 21 -1.39 -12.46 10.51
C ASP A 21 -1.00 -11.05 10.92
N ILE A 22 0.25 -10.89 11.32
CA ILE A 22 0.95 -9.60 11.26
C ILE A 22 1.53 -9.51 9.87
N ARG A 23 0.83 -8.77 9.00
CA ARG A 23 1.20 -8.64 7.60
C ARG A 23 2.61 -8.07 7.45
N THR A 24 2.98 -7.16 8.34
CA THR A 24 4.32 -6.59 8.34
C THR A 24 4.69 -5.97 9.68
N ILE A 25 5.98 -6.09 10.04
CA ILE A 25 6.66 -5.17 10.94
C ILE A 25 7.58 -4.30 10.08
N THR A 26 7.35 -3.00 10.07
CA THR A 26 8.11 -2.03 9.27
C THR A 26 8.82 -1.06 10.19
N MET A 27 10.16 -1.01 10.10
CA MET A 27 10.95 0.03 10.77
C MET A 27 11.06 1.24 9.86
N GLY A 28 10.52 2.37 10.31
CA GLY A 28 10.75 3.67 9.70
C GLY A 28 12.07 4.25 10.19
N ILE A 29 12.93 4.74 9.26
CA ILE A 29 14.27 5.25 9.59
C ILE A 29 14.48 6.61 8.91
N SER A 30 14.86 7.62 9.69
CA SER A 30 15.23 8.94 9.18
C SER A 30 16.58 8.91 8.51
N LEU A 31 16.64 9.33 7.24
CA LEU A 31 17.90 9.49 6.49
C LEU A 31 18.42 10.93 6.47
N MET A 32 17.81 11.86 7.20
CA MET A 32 18.15 13.28 7.12
C MET A 32 19.64 13.53 7.45
N GLY A 33 20.21 12.77 8.40
CA GLY A 33 21.64 12.83 8.76
C GLY A 33 22.60 12.25 7.71
N CYS A 34 22.06 11.55 6.69
CA CYS A 34 22.88 10.93 5.64
C CYS A 34 23.15 11.85 4.45
N ALA A 35 22.49 13.03 4.38
CA ALA A 35 22.68 13.98 3.29
C ALA A 35 24.16 14.37 3.11
N ASP A 36 24.64 14.38 1.86
CA ASP A 36 26.00 14.74 1.51
C ASP A 36 26.06 15.31 0.09
N GLU A 37 26.98 16.23 -0.16
CA GLU A 37 27.19 16.79 -1.50
C GLU A 37 27.84 15.80 -2.49
N ASN A 38 28.50 14.77 -1.95
CA ASN A 38 29.10 13.67 -2.71
C ASN A 38 28.19 12.44 -2.64
N LEU A 39 27.72 11.98 -3.78
CA LEU A 39 26.79 10.86 -3.90
C LEU A 39 27.33 9.56 -3.33
N GLU A 40 28.60 9.25 -3.55
CA GLU A 40 29.23 8.00 -3.06
C GLU A 40 29.28 7.96 -1.51
N ARG A 41 29.65 9.10 -0.89
CA ARG A 41 29.61 9.23 0.57
C ARG A 41 28.18 9.16 1.11
N MET A 42 27.21 9.75 0.40
CA MET A 42 25.79 9.64 0.75
C MET A 42 25.32 8.19 0.72
N CYS A 43 25.64 7.44 -0.33
CA CYS A 43 25.33 6.02 -0.45
C CYS A 43 25.93 5.20 0.69
N THR A 44 27.18 5.46 1.08
CA THR A 44 27.83 4.79 2.20
C THR A 44 27.13 5.10 3.52
N LYS A 45 26.84 6.38 3.80
CA LYS A 45 26.10 6.79 5.01
C LYS A 45 24.71 6.15 5.09
N VAL A 46 23.98 6.12 3.97
CA VAL A 46 22.65 5.50 3.89
C VAL A 46 22.72 4.02 4.22
N TYR A 47 23.63 3.29 3.59
CA TYR A 47 23.83 1.87 3.85
C TYR A 47 24.19 1.59 5.31
N ASP A 48 25.21 2.26 5.84
CA ASP A 48 25.70 2.07 7.21
C ASP A 48 24.61 2.40 8.23
N HIS A 49 23.89 3.51 8.03
CA HIS A 49 22.85 3.93 8.95
C HIS A 49 21.68 2.96 9.01
N ILE A 50 21.18 2.49 7.85
CA ILE A 50 20.08 1.53 7.78
C ILE A 50 20.51 0.19 8.42
N THR A 51 21.66 -0.33 8.04
CA THR A 51 22.13 -1.65 8.54
C THR A 51 22.41 -1.64 10.04
N THR A 52 22.90 -0.52 10.59
CA THR A 52 23.10 -0.38 12.03
C THR A 52 21.78 -0.21 12.78
N THR A 53 20.84 0.63 12.27
CA THR A 53 19.60 0.93 12.97
C THR A 53 18.66 -0.27 12.99
N ALA A 54 18.60 -1.04 11.89
CA ALA A 54 17.70 -2.18 11.75
C ALA A 54 18.37 -3.55 11.99
N GLU A 55 19.58 -3.59 12.55
CA GLU A 55 20.39 -4.80 12.74
C GLU A 55 19.58 -5.97 13.36
N HIS A 56 18.76 -5.69 14.36
CA HIS A 56 18.00 -6.70 15.10
C HIS A 56 16.54 -6.85 14.68
N LEU A 57 16.10 -6.20 13.59
CA LEU A 57 14.69 -6.18 13.18
C LEU A 57 14.16 -7.59 12.86
N VAL A 58 14.88 -8.33 12.03
CA VAL A 58 14.46 -9.68 11.57
C VAL A 58 14.48 -10.66 12.73
N GLU A 59 15.56 -10.72 13.50
CA GLU A 59 15.68 -11.59 14.68
C GLU A 59 14.56 -11.32 15.70
N THR A 60 14.26 -10.04 15.96
CA THR A 60 13.19 -9.65 16.88
C THR A 60 11.82 -10.10 16.36
N ALA A 61 11.54 -9.90 15.07
CA ALA A 61 10.28 -10.34 14.47
C ALA A 61 10.09 -11.85 14.55
N GLU A 62 11.12 -12.63 14.21
CA GLU A 62 11.09 -14.09 14.31
C GLU A 62 10.95 -14.59 15.76
N SER A 63 11.57 -13.89 16.71
CA SER A 63 11.42 -14.20 18.13
C SER A 63 9.98 -13.96 18.61
N LEU A 64 9.36 -12.87 18.18
CA LEU A 64 7.96 -12.55 18.49
C LEU A 64 7.02 -13.58 17.86
N GLU A 65 7.24 -13.96 16.61
CA GLU A 65 6.45 -14.99 15.94
C GLU A 65 6.48 -16.32 16.71
N ARG A 66 7.67 -16.76 17.11
CA ARG A 66 7.82 -17.99 17.91
C ARG A 66 7.16 -17.93 19.30
N GLU A 67 7.24 -16.78 19.96
CA GLU A 67 6.72 -16.59 21.30
C GLU A 67 5.19 -16.48 21.35
N TYR A 68 4.61 -15.69 20.43
CA TYR A 68 3.18 -15.41 20.40
C TYR A 68 2.38 -16.35 19.49
N GLY A 69 3.06 -17.09 18.61
CA GLY A 69 2.43 -18.00 17.65
C GLY A 69 1.62 -17.30 16.56
N ILE A 70 1.80 -15.98 16.36
CA ILE A 70 1.15 -15.20 15.32
C ILE A 70 2.15 -15.00 14.19
N PRO A 71 1.85 -15.43 12.94
CA PRO A 71 2.76 -15.26 11.82
C PRO A 71 3.11 -13.79 11.56
N ILE A 72 4.38 -13.49 11.32
CA ILE A 72 4.86 -12.17 10.86
C ILE A 72 5.37 -12.35 9.44
N VAL A 73 4.50 -12.03 8.48
CA VAL A 73 4.70 -12.39 7.08
C VAL A 73 5.87 -11.63 6.45
N ASN A 74 5.97 -10.32 6.71
CA ASN A 74 7.04 -9.49 6.16
C ASN A 74 7.76 -8.67 7.22
N LYS A 75 9.07 -8.52 7.06
CA LYS A 75 9.95 -7.61 7.80
C LYS A 75 10.43 -6.56 6.80
N ARG A 76 10.17 -5.29 7.08
CA ARG A 76 10.37 -4.19 6.12
C ARG A 76 11.07 -3.00 6.76
N VAL A 77 11.68 -2.19 5.91
CA VAL A 77 12.20 -0.87 6.29
C VAL A 77 11.57 0.18 5.38
N SER A 78 11.18 1.31 5.95
CA SER A 78 10.81 2.52 5.20
C SER A 78 11.73 3.65 5.58
N VAL A 79 12.11 4.48 4.61
CA VAL A 79 13.04 5.59 4.87
C VAL A 79 12.45 6.93 4.45
N THR A 80 13.06 8.01 4.94
CA THR A 80 12.78 9.36 4.45
C THR A 80 12.77 9.37 2.93
N PRO A 81 11.80 10.03 2.26
CA PRO A 81 11.80 10.16 0.81
C PRO A 81 13.16 10.60 0.28
N VAL A 82 13.82 9.73 -0.48
CA VAL A 82 15.23 9.90 -0.89
C VAL A 82 15.48 11.19 -1.65
N ALA A 83 14.47 11.73 -2.37
CA ALA A 83 14.57 13.03 -3.01
C ALA A 83 14.96 14.17 -2.04
N GLN A 84 14.59 14.07 -0.75
CA GLN A 84 14.90 15.10 0.24
C GLN A 84 16.41 15.14 0.56
N ILE A 85 17.04 13.99 0.74
CA ILE A 85 18.49 13.94 0.98
C ILE A 85 19.31 14.15 -0.29
N ALA A 86 18.79 13.69 -1.44
CA ALA A 86 19.40 13.89 -2.75
C ALA A 86 19.47 15.38 -3.18
N ALA A 87 18.71 16.26 -2.52
CA ALA A 87 18.83 17.70 -2.73
C ALA A 87 20.20 18.27 -2.36
N ALA A 88 20.97 17.57 -1.53
CA ALA A 88 22.30 17.99 -1.13
C ALA A 88 23.38 17.78 -2.22
N CYS A 89 23.21 16.81 -3.12
CA CYS A 89 24.14 16.54 -4.23
C CYS A 89 23.60 17.11 -5.56
N LYS A 90 24.46 17.14 -6.58
CA LYS A 90 24.10 17.61 -7.93
C LYS A 90 24.13 16.52 -8.99
N ASP A 91 24.41 15.30 -8.60
CA ASP A 91 24.46 14.16 -9.51
C ASP A 91 23.10 13.97 -10.20
N THR A 92 23.11 13.72 -11.49
CA THR A 92 21.90 13.50 -12.29
C THR A 92 21.41 12.07 -12.20
N ASP A 93 22.33 11.12 -12.01
CA ASP A 93 22.03 9.70 -11.80
C ASP A 93 21.97 9.38 -10.31
N LEU A 94 20.79 9.04 -9.83
CA LEU A 94 20.52 8.66 -8.44
C LEU A 94 20.25 7.15 -8.25
N VAL A 95 20.43 6.33 -9.31
CA VAL A 95 20.33 4.86 -9.22
C VAL A 95 21.32 4.27 -8.18
N PRO A 96 22.53 4.80 -7.97
CA PRO A 96 23.43 4.33 -6.92
C PRO A 96 22.82 4.37 -5.49
N LEU A 97 21.91 5.33 -5.21
CA LEU A 97 21.17 5.34 -3.94
C LEU A 97 20.20 4.16 -3.82
N ALA A 98 19.50 3.80 -4.91
CA ALA A 98 18.66 2.61 -4.92
C ALA A 98 19.48 1.33 -4.69
N HIS A 99 20.65 1.23 -5.29
CA HIS A 99 21.58 0.11 -5.04
C HIS A 99 22.05 0.07 -3.58
N ALA A 100 22.31 1.21 -2.95
CA ALA A 100 22.68 1.26 -1.53
C ALA A 100 21.54 0.76 -0.63
N LEU A 101 20.29 1.16 -0.94
CA LEU A 101 19.09 0.67 -0.25
C LEU A 101 18.88 -0.84 -0.44
N ASP A 102 19.05 -1.35 -1.66
CA ASP A 102 18.85 -2.77 -1.97
C ASP A 102 19.90 -3.65 -1.26
N ARG A 103 21.17 -3.23 -1.28
CA ARG A 103 22.24 -3.91 -0.52
C ARG A 103 21.97 -3.89 0.98
N ALA A 104 21.48 -2.79 1.54
CA ALA A 104 21.11 -2.73 2.95
C ALA A 104 19.98 -3.71 3.27
N ALA A 105 18.96 -3.78 2.41
CA ALA A 105 17.87 -4.72 2.55
C ALA A 105 18.31 -6.19 2.45
N GLU A 106 19.25 -6.48 1.55
CA GLU A 106 19.86 -7.81 1.42
C GLU A 106 20.68 -8.19 2.66
N THR A 107 21.52 -7.28 3.15
CA THR A 107 22.33 -7.49 4.35
C THR A 107 21.49 -7.77 5.59
N LEU A 108 20.39 -7.06 5.75
CA LEU A 108 19.44 -7.24 6.87
C LEU A 108 18.54 -8.46 6.71
N GLY A 109 18.41 -9.03 5.51
CA GLY A 109 17.48 -10.11 5.21
C GLY A 109 16.01 -9.69 5.25
N ILE A 110 15.70 -8.41 5.05
CA ILE A 110 14.33 -7.90 5.01
C ILE A 110 13.70 -8.12 3.63
N ASP A 111 12.36 -8.15 3.58
CA ASP A 111 11.62 -8.46 2.35
C ASP A 111 11.59 -7.27 1.38
N TYR A 112 11.30 -6.07 1.89
CA TYR A 112 11.20 -4.84 1.09
C TYR A 112 11.73 -3.62 1.83
N LEU A 113 12.18 -2.63 1.04
CA LEU A 113 12.60 -1.32 1.51
C LEU A 113 11.92 -0.23 0.69
N GLY A 114 11.10 0.61 1.34
CA GLY A 114 10.40 1.73 0.73
C GLY A 114 11.08 3.06 1.01
N GLY A 115 10.80 4.07 0.17
CA GLY A 115 11.31 5.43 0.36
C GLY A 115 12.20 5.94 -0.77
N TYR A 116 12.44 5.17 -1.83
CA TYR A 116 13.01 5.71 -3.07
C TYR A 116 11.95 6.58 -3.76
N SER A 117 11.60 7.69 -3.14
CA SER A 117 10.32 8.39 -3.31
C SER A 117 10.48 9.90 -3.38
N ALA A 118 9.47 10.59 -3.95
CA ALA A 118 9.40 12.04 -4.06
C ALA A 118 8.02 12.57 -3.66
N LEU A 119 7.97 13.78 -3.07
CA LEU A 119 6.75 14.46 -2.66
C LEU A 119 6.55 15.71 -3.52
N VAL A 120 5.81 15.59 -4.63
CA VAL A 120 5.71 16.61 -5.68
C VAL A 120 4.32 17.25 -5.83
N HIS A 121 3.44 17.02 -4.85
CA HIS A 121 2.08 17.57 -4.86
C HIS A 121 2.01 19.11 -4.90
N LYS A 122 3.07 19.80 -4.45
CA LYS A 122 3.17 21.28 -4.52
C LYS A 122 4.02 21.78 -5.68
N GLY A 123 4.79 20.93 -6.31
CA GLY A 123 5.70 21.24 -7.41
C GLY A 123 6.81 20.22 -7.49
N ILE A 124 7.48 20.15 -8.63
CA ILE A 124 8.60 19.24 -8.86
C ILE A 124 9.89 20.05 -8.70
N GLY A 125 10.63 19.81 -7.64
CA GLY A 125 11.96 20.37 -7.44
C GLY A 125 13.01 19.69 -8.34
N ASP A 126 14.22 20.23 -8.35
CA ASP A 126 15.30 19.65 -9.17
C ASP A 126 15.69 18.24 -8.71
N ALA A 127 15.83 18.02 -7.41
CA ALA A 127 16.13 16.71 -6.85
C ALA A 127 14.99 15.71 -7.11
N ASP A 128 13.73 16.15 -6.96
CA ASP A 128 12.57 15.31 -7.27
C ASP A 128 12.59 14.84 -8.71
N ARG A 129 12.84 15.77 -9.67
CA ARG A 129 12.89 15.46 -11.10
C ARG A 129 14.02 14.46 -11.42
N ARG A 130 15.20 14.66 -10.86
CA ARG A 130 16.34 13.73 -11.02
C ARG A 130 16.00 12.34 -10.50
N LEU A 131 15.44 12.25 -9.29
CA LEU A 131 15.01 10.99 -8.72
C LEU A 131 13.93 10.31 -9.57
N MET A 132 12.86 11.04 -9.92
CA MET A 132 11.76 10.49 -10.70
C MET A 132 12.22 9.92 -12.05
N ASN A 133 13.17 10.58 -12.70
CA ASN A 133 13.75 10.08 -13.96
C ASN A 133 14.56 8.78 -13.77
N CYS A 134 15.09 8.53 -12.57
CA CYS A 134 15.84 7.32 -12.24
C CYS A 134 14.96 6.15 -11.78
N ILE A 135 13.70 6.38 -11.40
CA ILE A 135 12.81 5.34 -10.83
C ILE A 135 12.71 4.10 -11.72
N PRO A 136 12.44 4.18 -13.04
CA PRO A 136 12.31 2.97 -13.86
C PRO A 136 13.55 2.09 -13.83
N GLN A 137 14.74 2.70 -13.98
CA GLN A 137 16.01 1.99 -13.95
C GLN A 137 16.31 1.42 -12.56
N ALA A 138 16.06 2.20 -11.50
CA ALA A 138 16.24 1.76 -10.12
C ALA A 138 15.39 0.52 -9.82
N LEU A 139 14.10 0.50 -10.22
CA LEU A 139 13.21 -0.64 -10.01
C LEU A 139 13.54 -1.85 -10.89
N ASN A 140 14.17 -1.63 -12.04
CA ASN A 140 14.68 -2.69 -12.89
C ASN A 140 15.92 -3.37 -12.28
N GLU A 141 16.84 -2.58 -11.71
CA GLU A 141 18.14 -3.06 -11.22
C GLU A 141 18.15 -3.54 -9.77
N THR A 142 17.07 -3.28 -9.01
CA THR A 142 16.95 -3.67 -7.60
C THR A 142 15.85 -4.71 -7.39
N SER A 143 16.02 -5.53 -6.37
CA SER A 143 15.09 -6.61 -6.03
C SER A 143 14.05 -6.19 -4.98
N ARG A 144 14.49 -5.51 -3.92
CA ARG A 144 13.70 -5.21 -2.71
C ARG A 144 13.25 -3.76 -2.60
N VAL A 145 13.82 -2.85 -3.41
CA VAL A 145 13.50 -1.42 -3.35
C VAL A 145 12.13 -1.16 -3.97
N CYS A 146 11.32 -0.40 -3.25
CA CYS A 146 10.03 0.10 -3.70
C CYS A 146 10.05 1.63 -3.77
N SER A 147 9.21 2.17 -4.66
CA SER A 147 9.13 3.60 -4.93
C SER A 147 7.71 4.11 -4.91
N SER A 148 7.55 5.36 -4.54
CA SER A 148 6.26 6.07 -4.58
C SER A 148 6.42 7.55 -4.86
N VAL A 149 5.39 8.14 -5.44
CA VAL A 149 5.38 9.59 -5.71
C VAL A 149 4.03 10.17 -5.27
N ASN A 150 4.05 11.16 -4.40
CA ASN A 150 2.86 11.88 -3.98
C ASN A 150 2.62 13.08 -4.91
N VAL A 151 1.63 12.99 -5.81
CA VAL A 151 1.36 14.00 -6.85
C VAL A 151 0.20 14.94 -6.52
N ALA A 152 -0.59 14.64 -5.49
CA ALA A 152 -1.77 15.41 -5.15
C ALA A 152 -2.00 15.49 -3.65
N SER A 153 -2.68 16.55 -3.20
CA SER A 153 -3.16 16.65 -1.83
C SER A 153 -4.36 17.58 -1.74
N LEU A 154 -5.16 17.40 -0.69
CA LEU A 154 -6.30 18.27 -0.40
C LEU A 154 -5.92 19.76 -0.44
N ARG A 155 -4.74 20.12 0.09
CA ARG A 155 -4.28 21.52 0.21
C ARG A 155 -3.63 22.06 -1.06
N ALA A 156 -3.10 21.18 -1.92
CA ALA A 156 -2.36 21.61 -3.12
C ALA A 156 -3.13 21.36 -4.42
N GLY A 157 -4.17 20.54 -4.41
CA GLY A 157 -4.81 20.04 -5.62
C GLY A 157 -3.98 18.95 -6.28
N ILE A 158 -4.05 18.82 -7.61
CA ILE A 158 -3.39 17.77 -8.38
C ILE A 158 -2.32 18.38 -9.28
N ASN A 159 -1.10 17.89 -9.19
CA ASN A 159 0.00 18.30 -10.07
C ASN A 159 -0.02 17.45 -11.35
N MET A 160 -0.59 18.00 -12.44
CA MET A 160 -0.78 17.28 -13.71
C MET A 160 0.55 17.00 -14.43
N ASP A 161 1.59 17.83 -14.25
CA ASP A 161 2.92 17.54 -14.78
C ASP A 161 3.51 16.29 -14.13
N ALA A 162 3.31 16.13 -12.83
CA ALA A 162 3.74 14.94 -12.09
C ALA A 162 2.89 13.71 -12.43
N VAL A 163 1.58 13.87 -12.68
CA VAL A 163 0.69 12.78 -13.11
C VAL A 163 1.17 12.18 -14.43
N LEU A 164 1.45 13.02 -15.42
CA LEU A 164 1.96 12.55 -16.72
C LEU A 164 3.33 11.86 -16.56
N LEU A 165 4.21 12.43 -15.77
CA LEU A 165 5.53 11.83 -15.51
C LEU A 165 5.41 10.49 -14.79
N CYS A 166 4.48 10.33 -13.83
CA CYS A 166 4.23 9.05 -13.18
C CYS A 166 3.67 8.00 -14.16
N ALA A 167 2.79 8.39 -15.09
CA ALA A 167 2.32 7.47 -16.14
C ALA A 167 3.47 6.97 -17.03
N GLN A 168 4.41 7.85 -17.39
CA GLN A 168 5.63 7.49 -18.12
C GLN A 168 6.54 6.55 -17.29
N ILE A 169 6.71 6.82 -16.00
CA ILE A 169 7.47 5.96 -15.08
C ILE A 169 6.87 4.55 -15.03
N ILE A 170 5.55 4.44 -14.86
CA ILE A 170 4.84 3.16 -14.82
C ILE A 170 5.08 2.37 -16.11
N GLN A 171 4.89 3.01 -17.27
CA GLN A 171 5.06 2.34 -18.55
C GLN A 171 6.51 1.91 -18.78
N GLU A 172 7.49 2.77 -18.46
CA GLU A 172 8.90 2.45 -18.64
C GLU A 172 9.39 1.38 -17.65
N ALA A 173 8.97 1.42 -16.38
CA ALA A 173 9.28 0.39 -15.40
C ALA A 173 8.73 -0.98 -15.82
N ALA A 174 7.50 -1.01 -16.35
CA ALA A 174 6.92 -2.23 -16.91
C ALA A 174 7.71 -2.72 -18.14
N ARG A 175 8.06 -1.82 -19.07
CA ARG A 175 8.82 -2.14 -20.28
C ARG A 175 10.21 -2.71 -19.97
N LEU A 176 10.93 -2.12 -19.03
CA LEU A 176 12.27 -2.58 -18.63
C LEU A 176 12.26 -3.96 -17.95
N THR A 177 11.12 -4.38 -17.42
CA THR A 177 10.95 -5.66 -16.71
C THR A 177 9.97 -6.60 -17.40
N GLN A 178 9.74 -6.44 -18.70
CA GLN A 178 8.78 -7.26 -19.45
C GLN A 178 9.16 -8.76 -19.47
N ASP A 179 10.44 -9.08 -19.36
CA ASP A 179 10.97 -10.44 -19.22
C ASP A 179 10.70 -11.09 -17.86
N ARG A 180 10.27 -10.27 -16.88
CA ARG A 180 9.90 -10.66 -15.51
C ARG A 180 8.46 -10.23 -15.19
N GLU A 181 7.52 -10.49 -16.09
CA GLU A 181 6.10 -10.20 -15.95
C GLU A 181 5.80 -8.71 -15.60
N CYS A 182 6.62 -7.77 -16.09
CA CYS A 182 6.48 -6.33 -15.84
C CYS A 182 6.52 -5.93 -14.34
N VAL A 183 7.19 -6.73 -13.52
CA VAL A 183 7.21 -6.60 -12.05
C VAL A 183 7.75 -5.25 -11.55
N GLY A 184 8.53 -4.51 -12.34
CA GLY A 184 9.01 -3.18 -11.98
C GLY A 184 7.87 -2.21 -11.68
N ALA A 185 6.78 -2.28 -12.44
CA ALA A 185 5.61 -1.43 -12.20
C ALA A 185 4.86 -1.79 -10.92
N SER A 186 4.89 -3.06 -10.47
CA SER A 186 4.26 -3.46 -9.20
C SER A 186 4.95 -2.88 -7.96
N LYS A 187 6.21 -2.43 -8.11
CA LYS A 187 7.00 -1.80 -7.04
C LYS A 187 6.86 -0.27 -7.01
N PHE A 188 5.98 0.32 -7.84
CA PHE A 188 5.75 1.74 -7.93
C PHE A 188 4.30 2.11 -7.63
N VAL A 189 4.10 3.15 -6.82
CA VAL A 189 2.77 3.68 -6.46
C VAL A 189 2.72 5.19 -6.60
N CYS A 190 1.66 5.70 -7.21
CA CYS A 190 1.35 7.13 -7.28
C CYS A 190 0.25 7.46 -6.26
N PHE A 191 0.39 8.56 -5.50
CA PHE A 191 -0.51 8.91 -4.40
C PHE A 191 -1.15 10.29 -4.51
N ALA A 192 -2.37 10.39 -3.97
CA ALA A 192 -2.92 11.60 -3.38
C ALA A 192 -3.01 11.45 -1.86
N ASN A 193 -2.72 12.54 -1.13
CA ASN A 193 -2.75 12.57 0.33
C ASN A 193 -1.98 11.41 0.98
N MET A 194 -0.78 11.14 0.49
CA MET A 194 0.08 10.07 0.99
C MET A 194 0.27 10.20 2.50
N VAL A 195 0.09 9.11 3.22
CA VAL A 195 0.41 9.02 4.65
C VAL A 195 1.91 8.76 4.83
N GLU A 196 2.50 9.34 5.86
CA GLU A 196 3.94 9.33 6.10
C GLU A 196 4.39 8.21 7.06
N ASP A 197 3.44 7.43 7.56
CA ASP A 197 3.64 6.38 8.55
C ASP A 197 3.14 4.99 8.08
N SER A 198 2.83 4.82 6.80
CA SER A 198 2.30 3.55 6.29
C SER A 198 3.34 2.43 6.36
N PRO A 199 2.99 1.26 6.94
CA PRO A 199 3.86 0.08 6.93
C PRO A 199 3.79 -0.71 5.63
N PHE A 200 2.86 -0.37 4.71
CA PHE A 200 2.59 -1.17 3.51
C PHE A 200 3.39 -0.71 2.29
N MET A 201 4.06 -1.65 1.62
CA MET A 201 4.75 -1.43 0.35
C MET A 201 3.72 -1.50 -0.82
N ALA A 202 3.92 -0.80 -1.94
CA ALA A 202 5.17 -0.07 -2.31
C ALA A 202 5.24 1.36 -1.74
N GLY A 203 4.20 1.84 -1.08
CA GLY A 203 4.06 3.24 -0.70
C GLY A 203 4.62 3.64 0.66
N ALA A 204 5.28 2.73 1.39
CA ALA A 204 5.82 3.06 2.71
C ALA A 204 6.96 4.07 2.62
N VAL A 205 6.89 5.09 3.45
CA VAL A 205 7.94 6.09 3.67
C VAL A 205 8.01 6.42 5.16
N HIS A 206 9.11 7.03 5.58
CA HIS A 206 9.29 7.61 6.91
C HIS A 206 9.17 9.13 6.83
N GLY A 207 8.21 9.69 7.54
CA GLY A 207 7.91 11.13 7.52
C GLY A 207 9.01 11.97 8.18
N SER A 208 9.16 13.20 7.72
CA SER A 208 10.17 14.12 8.25
C SER A 208 9.86 14.64 9.66
N GLY A 209 8.64 14.43 10.16
CA GLY A 209 8.21 14.81 11.51
C GLY A 209 8.26 13.68 12.53
N GLU A 210 8.64 12.48 12.11
CA GLU A 210 8.76 11.29 12.95
C GLU A 210 10.09 11.29 13.74
N ALA A 211 10.17 10.42 14.76
CA ALA A 211 11.42 10.14 15.46
C ALA A 211 12.45 9.48 14.53
N ASP A 212 13.74 9.46 14.92
CA ASP A 212 14.82 8.92 14.08
C ASP A 212 14.59 7.47 13.64
N ALA A 213 13.93 6.67 14.51
CA ALA A 213 13.48 5.32 14.17
C ALA A 213 12.14 5.00 14.88
N VAL A 214 11.21 4.40 14.15
CA VAL A 214 9.88 3.98 14.66
C VAL A 214 9.51 2.60 14.17
N ILE A 215 8.70 1.86 14.93
CA ILE A 215 8.09 0.60 14.47
C ILE A 215 6.61 0.82 14.14
N ASN A 216 6.25 0.59 12.89
CA ASN A 216 4.89 0.55 12.39
C ASN A 216 4.50 -0.91 12.11
N VAL A 217 3.31 -1.31 12.53
CA VAL A 217 2.83 -2.70 12.34
C VAL A 217 1.56 -2.73 11.54
N GLY A 218 1.55 -3.52 10.47
CA GLY A 218 0.35 -3.84 9.71
C GLY A 218 -0.22 -5.19 10.16
N VAL A 219 -1.46 -5.20 10.63
CA VAL A 219 -2.20 -6.42 10.97
C VAL A 219 -3.33 -6.66 10.00
N SER A 220 -3.53 -7.91 9.58
CA SER A 220 -4.53 -8.30 8.60
C SER A 220 -5.33 -9.51 9.05
N GLY A 221 -6.54 -9.65 8.54
CA GLY A 221 -7.41 -10.78 8.85
C GLY A 221 -8.74 -10.75 8.09
N PRO A 222 -8.74 -10.68 6.74
CA PRO A 222 -9.97 -10.84 5.97
C PRO A 222 -10.68 -12.15 6.27
N GLY A 223 -9.94 -13.26 6.44
CA GLY A 223 -10.50 -14.56 6.81
C GLY A 223 -11.18 -14.55 8.17
N VAL A 224 -10.61 -13.87 9.17
CA VAL A 224 -11.24 -13.69 10.49
C VAL A 224 -12.55 -12.92 10.35
N MET A 225 -12.56 -11.88 9.53
CA MET A 225 -13.76 -11.07 9.30
C MET A 225 -14.84 -11.86 8.57
N ALA A 226 -14.47 -12.62 7.55
CA ALA A 226 -15.38 -13.48 6.81
C ALA A 226 -16.02 -14.53 7.73
N ALA A 227 -15.21 -15.29 8.47
CA ALA A 227 -15.69 -16.30 9.42
C ALA A 227 -16.63 -15.71 10.48
N ALA A 228 -16.30 -14.53 11.02
CA ALA A 228 -17.14 -13.87 11.98
C ALA A 228 -18.52 -13.47 11.41
N LEU A 229 -18.56 -13.02 10.16
CA LEU A 229 -19.82 -12.63 9.51
C LEU A 229 -20.67 -13.84 9.09
N GLU A 230 -20.04 -14.98 8.75
CA GLU A 230 -20.74 -16.23 8.45
C GLU A 230 -21.49 -16.84 9.67
N GLU A 231 -21.10 -16.44 10.90
CA GLU A 231 -21.85 -16.80 12.12
C GLU A 231 -23.18 -16.08 12.28
N LEU A 232 -23.42 -14.99 11.55
CA LEU A 232 -24.64 -14.23 11.63
C LEU A 232 -25.79 -14.97 10.92
N PRO A 233 -27.01 -14.95 11.48
CA PRO A 233 -28.16 -15.50 10.79
C PRO A 233 -28.50 -14.65 9.55
N GLU A 234 -29.09 -15.27 8.51
CA GLU A 234 -29.53 -14.56 7.30
C GLU A 234 -30.51 -13.40 7.59
N SER A 235 -31.22 -13.48 8.73
CA SER A 235 -32.14 -12.43 9.18
C SER A 235 -31.44 -11.23 9.83
N ALA A 236 -30.12 -11.27 10.03
CA ALA A 236 -29.38 -10.18 10.64
C ALA A 236 -29.53 -8.89 9.82
N ASN A 237 -29.86 -7.80 10.49
CA ASN A 237 -29.96 -6.50 9.84
C ASN A 237 -28.57 -5.81 9.74
N MET A 238 -28.49 -4.72 8.95
CA MET A 238 -27.22 -4.02 8.71
C MET A 238 -26.58 -3.45 9.99
N MET A 239 -27.34 -3.19 11.05
CA MET A 239 -26.76 -2.72 12.32
C MET A 239 -26.06 -3.87 13.06
N GLU A 240 -26.61 -5.07 13.01
CA GLU A 240 -26.01 -6.28 13.58
C GLU A 240 -24.73 -6.66 12.81
N VAL A 241 -24.76 -6.58 11.48
CA VAL A 241 -23.58 -6.75 10.62
C VAL A 241 -22.51 -5.72 11.00
N ALA A 242 -22.84 -4.44 11.09
CA ALA A 242 -21.93 -3.37 11.45
C ALA A 242 -21.30 -3.60 12.85
N GLU A 243 -22.09 -4.03 13.82
CA GLU A 243 -21.59 -4.31 15.17
C GLU A 243 -20.62 -5.50 15.19
N LYS A 244 -20.94 -6.56 14.44
CA LYS A 244 -20.05 -7.72 14.31
C LYS A 244 -18.71 -7.34 13.68
N ILE A 245 -18.73 -6.52 12.61
CA ILE A 245 -17.50 -6.00 11.97
C ILE A 245 -16.65 -5.21 12.98
N LYS A 246 -17.25 -4.29 13.73
CA LYS A 246 -16.51 -3.48 14.74
C LYS A 246 -15.87 -4.35 15.81
N GLN A 247 -16.61 -5.32 16.35
CA GLN A 247 -16.11 -6.23 17.38
C GLN A 247 -14.95 -7.08 16.87
N THR A 248 -15.05 -7.60 15.64
CA THR A 248 -13.99 -8.39 15.02
C THR A 248 -12.75 -7.54 14.72
N ALA A 249 -12.94 -6.34 14.17
CA ALA A 249 -11.86 -5.39 13.91
C ALA A 249 -11.12 -4.99 15.20
N PHE A 250 -11.85 -4.79 16.31
CA PHE A 250 -11.25 -4.55 17.61
C PHE A 250 -10.32 -5.69 18.04
N LYS A 251 -10.75 -6.96 17.90
CA LYS A 251 -9.95 -8.14 18.27
C LYS A 251 -8.68 -8.26 17.43
N ILE A 252 -8.80 -8.10 16.11
CA ILE A 252 -7.66 -8.13 15.17
C ILE A 252 -6.65 -7.04 15.54
N THR A 253 -7.11 -5.81 15.76
CA THR A 253 -6.23 -4.68 16.10
C THR A 253 -5.50 -4.89 17.43
N ARG A 254 -6.13 -5.55 18.41
CA ARG A 254 -5.48 -5.88 19.69
C ARG A 254 -4.25 -6.76 19.52
N ALA A 255 -4.28 -7.70 18.57
CA ALA A 255 -3.10 -8.51 18.25
C ALA A 255 -1.97 -7.64 17.67
N GLY A 256 -2.29 -6.75 16.72
CA GLY A 256 -1.34 -5.81 16.16
C GLY A 256 -0.74 -4.87 17.21
N GLU A 257 -1.55 -4.33 18.12
CA GLU A 257 -1.10 -3.46 19.22
C GLU A 257 -0.11 -4.16 20.15
N LEU A 258 -0.38 -5.42 20.50
CA LEU A 258 0.52 -6.22 21.32
C LEU A 258 1.88 -6.39 20.64
N MET A 259 1.87 -6.79 19.37
CA MET A 259 3.09 -7.01 18.59
C MET A 259 3.89 -5.72 18.37
N SER A 260 3.20 -4.60 18.11
CA SER A 260 3.83 -3.28 17.94
C SER A 260 4.55 -2.83 19.21
N ARG A 261 3.90 -2.92 20.37
CA ARG A 261 4.52 -2.55 21.66
C ARG A 261 5.74 -3.39 21.98
N GLU A 262 5.63 -4.68 21.77
CA GLU A 262 6.70 -5.61 22.15
C GLU A 262 7.88 -5.50 21.18
N ALA A 263 7.63 -5.32 19.88
CA ALA A 263 8.68 -5.06 18.90
C ALA A 263 9.45 -3.77 19.21
N ALA A 264 8.74 -2.66 19.43
CA ALA A 264 9.35 -1.38 19.75
C ALA A 264 10.19 -1.45 21.04
N ARG A 265 9.66 -2.13 22.08
CA ARG A 265 10.37 -2.32 23.36
C ARG A 265 11.67 -3.12 23.20
N ARG A 266 11.65 -4.23 22.42
CA ARG A 266 12.83 -5.09 22.19
C ARG A 266 13.89 -4.39 21.35
N LEU A 267 13.44 -3.61 20.35
CA LEU A 267 14.33 -2.87 19.46
C LEU A 267 14.82 -1.54 20.07
N GLY A 268 14.22 -1.09 21.18
CA GLY A 268 14.61 0.17 21.83
C GLY A 268 14.29 1.42 21.00
N VAL A 269 13.23 1.36 20.15
CA VAL A 269 12.78 2.46 19.30
C VAL A 269 11.37 2.92 19.65
N GLU A 270 10.95 4.08 19.12
CA GLU A 270 9.59 4.58 19.32
C GLU A 270 8.54 3.62 18.70
N LYS A 271 7.39 3.51 19.39
CA LYS A 271 6.22 2.84 18.85
C LYS A 271 5.46 3.81 17.95
N GLY A 272 5.38 3.51 16.68
CA GLY A 272 4.56 4.22 15.71
C GLY A 272 3.11 3.74 15.70
N ILE A 273 2.55 3.51 14.52
CA ILE A 273 1.14 3.17 14.33
C ILE A 273 0.90 1.67 14.24
N VAL A 274 -0.34 1.29 14.49
CA VAL A 274 -0.93 0.02 14.09
C VAL A 274 -1.88 0.27 12.94
N ASP A 275 -1.57 -0.31 11.81
CA ASP A 275 -2.43 -0.27 10.62
C ASP A 275 -3.29 -1.53 10.58
N LEU A 276 -4.59 -1.37 10.82
CA LEU A 276 -5.57 -2.42 10.61
C LEU A 276 -6.07 -2.34 9.17
N SER A 277 -5.44 -3.09 8.29
CA SER A 277 -5.87 -3.22 6.91
C SER A 277 -6.35 -4.63 6.64
N LEU A 278 -7.61 -4.77 6.21
CA LEU A 278 -8.07 -6.02 5.62
C LEU A 278 -7.39 -6.13 4.24
N ALA A 279 -6.14 -6.56 4.26
CA ALA A 279 -5.31 -6.77 3.10
C ALA A 279 -5.35 -8.25 2.72
N PRO A 280 -6.07 -8.64 1.66
CA PRO A 280 -6.25 -10.04 1.30
C PRO A 280 -4.95 -10.68 0.83
N THR A 281 -4.98 -12.01 0.71
CA THR A 281 -3.99 -12.80 0.00
C THR A 281 -4.67 -13.66 -1.07
N PRO A 282 -3.92 -14.25 -2.02
CA PRO A 282 -4.48 -15.19 -2.99
C PRO A 282 -5.02 -16.49 -2.36
N ALA A 283 -4.81 -16.69 -1.06
CA ALA A 283 -5.29 -17.87 -0.35
C ALA A 283 -6.81 -17.90 -0.28
N ILE A 284 -7.38 -19.10 -0.45
CA ILE A 284 -8.82 -19.30 -0.30
C ILE A 284 -9.22 -19.00 1.15
N GLY A 285 -10.28 -18.20 1.31
CA GLY A 285 -10.79 -17.79 2.62
C GLY A 285 -10.24 -16.45 3.11
N ASP A 286 -9.23 -15.87 2.45
CA ASP A 286 -8.62 -14.58 2.82
C ASP A 286 -8.93 -13.51 1.76
N SER A 287 -10.21 -13.17 1.58
CA SER A 287 -10.71 -12.32 0.50
C SER A 287 -11.66 -11.23 0.99
N VAL A 288 -11.39 -9.99 0.63
CA VAL A 288 -12.30 -8.85 0.88
C VAL A 288 -13.52 -8.93 -0.03
N ALA A 289 -13.38 -9.37 -1.27
CA ALA A 289 -14.53 -9.60 -2.16
C ALA A 289 -15.51 -10.59 -1.53
N ARG A 290 -15.01 -11.68 -0.92
CA ARG A 290 -15.85 -12.64 -0.21
C ARG A 290 -16.58 -12.02 0.98
N ILE A 291 -15.96 -11.15 1.73
CA ILE A 291 -16.63 -10.41 2.82
C ILE A 291 -17.81 -9.61 2.28
N LEU A 292 -17.64 -8.91 1.14
CA LEU A 292 -18.72 -8.14 0.53
C LEU A 292 -19.89 -9.04 0.08
N GLU A 293 -19.57 -10.21 -0.44
CA GLU A 293 -20.58 -11.21 -0.83
C GLU A 293 -21.33 -11.78 0.39
N ILE A 294 -20.67 -12.05 1.50
CA ILE A 294 -21.28 -12.46 2.76
C ILE A 294 -22.20 -11.34 3.31
N ILE A 295 -21.84 -10.07 3.18
CA ILE A 295 -22.71 -8.93 3.54
C ILE A 295 -24.01 -8.91 2.73
N GLY A 296 -24.04 -9.57 1.56
CA GLY A 296 -25.23 -9.74 0.74
C GLY A 296 -25.13 -9.23 -0.70
N VAL A 297 -23.92 -8.92 -1.17
CA VAL A 297 -23.68 -8.65 -2.60
C VAL A 297 -23.66 -9.97 -3.35
N GLY A 298 -24.41 -10.09 -4.44
CA GLY A 298 -24.50 -11.36 -5.20
C GLY A 298 -23.16 -11.80 -5.79
N GLN A 299 -22.39 -10.84 -6.31
CA GLN A 299 -21.00 -10.99 -6.75
C GLN A 299 -20.28 -9.64 -6.60
N CYS A 300 -19.04 -9.66 -6.15
CA CYS A 300 -18.23 -8.44 -6.07
C CYS A 300 -18.15 -7.76 -7.45
N GLY A 301 -18.30 -6.44 -7.48
CA GLY A 301 -18.45 -5.66 -8.71
C GLY A 301 -19.91 -5.35 -9.10
N GLY A 302 -20.86 -6.18 -8.68
CA GLY A 302 -22.30 -5.97 -8.93
C GLY A 302 -22.89 -4.77 -8.15
N PRO A 303 -24.17 -4.43 -8.42
CA PRO A 303 -24.88 -3.39 -7.66
C PRO A 303 -24.85 -3.69 -6.16
N GLY A 304 -24.60 -2.66 -5.33
CA GLY A 304 -24.48 -2.79 -3.88
C GLY A 304 -23.04 -2.94 -3.37
N THR A 305 -22.09 -3.36 -4.20
CA THR A 305 -20.68 -3.56 -3.78
C THR A 305 -20.06 -2.32 -3.13
N THR A 306 -20.22 -1.14 -3.74
CA THR A 306 -19.67 0.12 -3.18
C THR A 306 -20.29 0.46 -1.83
N ALA A 307 -21.61 0.19 -1.64
CA ALA A 307 -22.30 0.42 -0.37
C ALA A 307 -21.81 -0.55 0.73
N ALA A 308 -21.69 -1.84 0.39
CA ALA A 308 -21.14 -2.86 1.32
C ALA A 308 -19.69 -2.54 1.71
N LEU A 309 -18.87 -2.11 0.76
CA LEU A 309 -17.49 -1.69 1.02
C LEU A 309 -17.42 -0.45 1.91
N ALA A 310 -18.31 0.53 1.72
CA ALA A 310 -18.39 1.71 2.58
C ALA A 310 -18.71 1.33 4.03
N LEU A 311 -19.68 0.42 4.24
CA LEU A 311 -20.00 -0.12 5.56
C LEU A 311 -18.81 -0.83 6.18
N LEU A 312 -18.19 -1.75 5.45
CA LEU A 312 -17.03 -2.53 5.90
C LEU A 312 -15.90 -1.61 6.33
N ASN A 313 -15.49 -0.70 5.44
CA ASN A 313 -14.35 0.21 5.67
C ASN A 313 -14.56 1.12 6.89
N ASP A 314 -15.75 1.70 7.04
CA ASP A 314 -16.09 2.56 8.18
C ASP A 314 -16.11 1.79 9.50
N CYS A 315 -16.73 0.60 9.52
CA CYS A 315 -16.82 -0.22 10.72
C CYS A 315 -15.46 -0.81 11.14
N VAL A 316 -14.59 -1.18 10.19
CA VAL A 316 -13.22 -1.60 10.47
C VAL A 316 -12.45 -0.48 11.17
N LYS A 317 -12.50 0.74 10.65
CA LYS A 317 -11.84 1.91 11.29
C LYS A 317 -12.39 2.18 12.69
N LYS A 318 -13.71 2.14 12.88
CA LYS A 318 -14.34 2.33 14.19
C LYS A 318 -13.92 1.28 15.20
N GLY A 319 -13.82 0.01 14.80
CA GLY A 319 -13.32 -1.07 15.67
C GLY A 319 -11.84 -0.90 16.02
N GLY A 320 -11.02 -0.52 15.03
CA GLY A 320 -9.58 -0.31 15.21
C GLY A 320 -9.27 0.78 16.24
N VAL A 321 -9.86 1.98 16.11
CA VAL A 321 -9.59 3.10 17.03
C VAL A 321 -10.02 2.82 18.48
N MET A 322 -10.88 1.84 18.73
CA MET A 322 -11.24 1.39 20.07
C MET A 322 -10.17 0.47 20.70
N ALA A 323 -9.32 -0.14 19.87
CA ALA A 323 -8.34 -1.14 20.30
C ALA A 323 -6.94 -0.57 20.52
N SER A 324 -6.58 0.49 19.82
CA SER A 324 -5.28 1.15 19.90
C SER A 324 -5.44 2.68 19.83
N SER A 325 -4.64 3.39 20.61
CA SER A 325 -4.55 4.87 20.53
C SER A 325 -3.70 5.37 19.36
N SER A 326 -3.04 4.47 18.66
CA SER A 326 -2.10 4.78 17.58
C SER A 326 -2.51 4.06 16.29
N VAL A 327 -3.80 4.08 15.93
CA VAL A 327 -4.27 3.59 14.64
C VAL A 327 -3.94 4.63 13.57
N GLY A 328 -3.33 4.19 12.47
CA GLY A 328 -2.89 5.07 11.40
C GLY A 328 -2.68 4.34 10.08
N GLY A 329 -1.81 4.86 9.24
CA GLY A 329 -1.47 4.29 7.94
C GLY A 329 -2.66 4.27 6.98
N LEU A 330 -2.85 3.15 6.32
CA LEU A 330 -3.90 2.91 5.32
C LEU A 330 -5.07 2.08 5.87
N SER A 331 -5.27 2.10 7.21
CA SER A 331 -6.30 1.29 7.90
C SER A 331 -7.65 1.25 7.19
N GLY A 332 -8.22 0.06 7.03
CA GLY A 332 -9.52 -0.18 6.42
C GLY A 332 -9.54 -1.39 5.49
N ALA A 333 -10.36 -1.35 4.45
CA ALA A 333 -10.50 -2.44 3.50
C ALA A 333 -9.70 -2.16 2.22
N PHE A 334 -8.78 -3.06 1.86
CA PHE A 334 -8.02 -3.05 0.61
C PHE A 334 -8.77 -3.82 -0.47
N ILE A 335 -8.58 -3.40 -1.72
CA ILE A 335 -9.21 -4.03 -2.89
C ILE A 335 -8.19 -4.29 -4.01
N PRO A 336 -7.02 -4.91 -3.73
CA PRO A 336 -6.06 -5.27 -4.76
C PRO A 336 -6.63 -6.39 -5.63
N VAL A 337 -6.51 -6.26 -6.95
CA VAL A 337 -7.13 -7.26 -7.85
C VAL A 337 -6.34 -8.56 -7.87
N SER A 338 -5.01 -8.51 -7.92
CA SER A 338 -4.20 -9.74 -8.04
C SER A 338 -4.04 -10.52 -6.73
N GLU A 339 -4.22 -9.85 -5.60
CA GLU A 339 -3.95 -10.39 -4.26
C GLU A 339 -5.21 -10.96 -3.60
N ASP A 340 -6.38 -10.93 -4.26
CA ASP A 340 -7.67 -11.35 -3.72
C ASP A 340 -8.36 -12.33 -4.68
N ALA A 341 -8.52 -13.58 -4.27
CA ALA A 341 -9.14 -14.63 -5.11
C ALA A 341 -10.55 -14.26 -5.58
N GLY A 342 -11.33 -13.55 -4.77
CA GLY A 342 -12.67 -13.09 -5.13
C GLY A 342 -12.64 -11.92 -6.12
N MET A 343 -11.70 -10.97 -5.98
CA MET A 343 -11.50 -9.88 -6.94
C MET A 343 -11.05 -10.41 -8.29
N ILE A 344 -10.11 -11.39 -8.31
CA ILE A 344 -9.68 -12.08 -9.53
C ILE A 344 -10.89 -12.69 -10.24
N ALA A 345 -11.69 -13.48 -9.53
CA ALA A 345 -12.86 -14.13 -10.09
C ALA A 345 -13.92 -13.13 -10.59
N ALA A 346 -14.11 -12.02 -9.88
CA ALA A 346 -15.02 -10.95 -10.29
C ALA A 346 -14.55 -10.24 -11.57
N ALA A 347 -13.24 -10.00 -11.71
CA ALA A 347 -12.67 -9.42 -12.91
C ALA A 347 -12.74 -10.38 -14.11
N GLU A 348 -12.41 -11.66 -13.92
CA GLU A 348 -12.48 -12.70 -14.97
C GLU A 348 -13.90 -12.92 -15.46
N SER A 349 -14.91 -12.86 -14.58
CA SER A 349 -16.32 -12.97 -14.98
C SER A 349 -16.89 -11.71 -15.63
N GLY A 350 -16.16 -10.61 -15.63
CA GLY A 350 -16.63 -9.31 -16.11
C GLY A 350 -17.60 -8.58 -15.16
N ALA A 351 -17.80 -9.09 -13.95
CA ALA A 351 -18.59 -8.40 -12.93
C ALA A 351 -17.90 -7.15 -12.39
N LEU A 352 -16.58 -7.16 -12.36
CA LEU A 352 -15.72 -6.09 -11.88
C LEU A 352 -14.97 -5.44 -13.04
N SER A 353 -15.30 -4.20 -13.40
CA SER A 353 -14.58 -3.38 -14.37
C SER A 353 -13.66 -2.36 -13.69
N LEU A 354 -12.76 -1.74 -14.45
CA LEU A 354 -11.88 -0.67 -13.96
C LEU A 354 -12.69 0.50 -13.42
N GLU A 355 -13.71 0.94 -14.15
CA GLU A 355 -14.59 2.04 -13.73
C GLU A 355 -15.40 1.69 -12.46
N LYS A 356 -15.72 0.40 -12.28
CA LYS A 356 -16.35 -0.04 -11.03
C LYS A 356 -15.35 -0.01 -9.86
N LEU A 357 -14.11 -0.38 -10.09
CA LEU A 357 -13.05 -0.24 -9.09
C LEU A 357 -12.84 1.22 -8.71
N GLU A 358 -12.76 2.15 -9.67
CA GLU A 358 -12.67 3.59 -9.40
C GLU A 358 -13.85 4.07 -8.52
N ALA A 359 -15.07 3.64 -8.80
CA ALA A 359 -16.21 3.95 -7.93
C ALA A 359 -16.06 3.36 -6.51
N MET A 360 -15.46 2.18 -6.37
CA MET A 360 -15.18 1.54 -5.08
C MET A 360 -14.05 2.25 -4.32
N THR A 361 -13.09 2.84 -5.02
CA THR A 361 -12.00 3.59 -4.37
C THR A 361 -12.46 4.86 -3.67
N CYS A 362 -13.64 5.38 -4.00
CA CYS A 362 -14.25 6.46 -3.23
C CYS A 362 -14.43 6.10 -1.74
N VAL A 363 -14.59 4.82 -1.41
CA VAL A 363 -14.95 4.33 -0.07
C VAL A 363 -14.01 3.27 0.49
N CYS A 364 -13.02 2.79 -0.25
CA CYS A 364 -11.98 1.90 0.25
C CYS A 364 -10.89 2.67 1.03
N SER A 365 -9.89 1.98 1.54
CA SER A 365 -8.80 2.62 2.29
C SER A 365 -7.61 3.06 1.44
N VAL A 366 -7.39 2.48 0.25
CA VAL A 366 -6.18 2.71 -0.54
C VAL A 366 -6.48 3.36 -1.89
N GLY A 367 -7.10 2.67 -2.83
CA GLY A 367 -7.25 3.12 -4.23
C GLY A 367 -7.19 1.94 -5.19
N LEU A 368 -6.79 2.20 -6.44
CA LEU A 368 -6.51 1.18 -7.43
C LEU A 368 -5.20 0.47 -7.09
N ASP A 369 -5.27 -0.82 -6.87
CA ASP A 369 -4.13 -1.57 -6.39
C ASP A 369 -3.95 -2.90 -7.16
N MET A 370 -2.72 -3.16 -7.62
CA MET A 370 -2.34 -4.37 -8.37
C MET A 370 -3.24 -4.64 -9.58
N ILE A 371 -3.44 -3.61 -10.40
CA ILE A 371 -4.29 -3.65 -11.59
C ILE A 371 -3.43 -3.93 -12.83
N ALA A 372 -3.55 -5.11 -13.42
CA ALA A 372 -2.93 -5.40 -14.71
C ALA A 372 -3.81 -4.86 -15.86
N ILE A 373 -3.17 -4.18 -16.80
CA ILE A 373 -3.81 -3.62 -18.00
C ILE A 373 -3.03 -4.04 -19.25
N PRO A 374 -3.59 -3.93 -20.47
CA PRO A 374 -2.84 -4.23 -21.70
C PRO A 374 -1.56 -3.40 -21.80
N GLY A 375 -0.46 -4.03 -22.21
CA GLY A 375 0.86 -3.38 -22.26
C GLY A 375 0.98 -2.27 -23.31
N ASP A 376 0.10 -2.25 -24.29
CA ASP A 376 -0.01 -1.20 -25.33
C ASP A 376 -0.93 -0.04 -24.93
N THR A 377 -1.41 -0.01 -23.70
CA THR A 377 -2.22 1.11 -23.18
C THR A 377 -1.43 2.42 -23.28
N PRO A 378 -1.97 3.47 -23.94
CA PRO A 378 -1.28 4.75 -24.09
C PRO A 378 -0.96 5.40 -22.73
N VAL A 379 0.18 6.07 -22.64
CA VAL A 379 0.58 6.85 -21.44
C VAL A 379 -0.51 7.83 -21.01
N GLU A 380 -1.20 8.43 -21.97
CA GLU A 380 -2.29 9.38 -21.74
C GLU A 380 -3.51 8.73 -21.07
N ALA A 381 -3.77 7.46 -21.37
CA ALA A 381 -4.84 6.72 -20.69
C ALA A 381 -4.44 6.41 -19.23
N ILE A 382 -3.21 5.98 -19.01
CA ILE A 382 -2.66 5.76 -17.66
C ILE A 382 -2.68 7.08 -16.87
N ALA A 383 -2.28 8.20 -17.48
CA ALA A 383 -2.34 9.52 -16.86
C ALA A 383 -3.78 9.94 -16.51
N GLY A 384 -4.76 9.58 -17.36
CA GLY A 384 -6.18 9.79 -17.09
C GLY A 384 -6.65 9.03 -15.85
N ILE A 385 -6.35 7.75 -15.76
CA ILE A 385 -6.69 6.90 -14.61
C ILE A 385 -6.04 7.44 -13.32
N ILE A 386 -4.76 7.85 -13.39
CA ILE A 386 -4.10 8.49 -12.23
C ILE A 386 -4.84 9.77 -11.85
N ALA A 387 -5.18 10.63 -12.80
CA ALA A 387 -5.86 11.89 -12.53
C ALA A 387 -7.23 11.69 -11.87
N ASP A 388 -8.00 10.68 -12.31
CA ASP A 388 -9.31 10.34 -11.74
C ASP A 388 -9.17 9.87 -10.29
N GLU A 389 -8.23 8.98 -10.00
CA GLU A 389 -7.94 8.54 -8.62
C GLU A 389 -7.45 9.68 -7.73
N MET A 390 -6.59 10.56 -8.25
CA MET A 390 -6.15 11.75 -7.51
C MET A 390 -7.32 12.68 -7.20
N ALA A 391 -8.26 12.86 -8.14
CA ALA A 391 -9.47 13.65 -7.93
C ALA A 391 -10.36 13.03 -6.85
N ILE A 392 -10.57 11.71 -6.87
CA ILE A 392 -11.30 10.98 -5.83
C ILE A 392 -10.67 11.22 -4.47
N GLY A 393 -9.36 11.08 -4.34
CA GLY A 393 -8.63 11.28 -3.09
C GLY A 393 -8.72 12.71 -2.57
N VAL A 394 -8.50 13.68 -3.43
CA VAL A 394 -8.50 15.11 -3.07
C VAL A 394 -9.89 15.58 -2.68
N ILE A 395 -10.93 15.24 -3.45
CA ILE A 395 -12.31 15.68 -3.17
C ILE A 395 -12.87 15.02 -1.91
N ASN A 396 -12.60 13.74 -1.69
CA ASN A 396 -13.11 13.00 -0.53
C ASN A 396 -12.21 13.13 0.71
N ASN A 397 -11.11 13.90 0.65
CA ASN A 397 -10.15 14.06 1.74
C ASN A 397 -9.67 12.71 2.30
N LYS A 398 -9.28 11.83 1.41
CA LYS A 398 -8.73 10.50 1.74
C LYS A 398 -7.46 10.23 0.95
N THR A 399 -6.64 9.31 1.42
CA THR A 399 -5.55 8.76 0.60
C THR A 399 -6.13 7.93 -0.54
N THR A 400 -5.63 8.18 -1.75
CA THR A 400 -5.80 7.26 -2.88
C THR A 400 -4.44 6.94 -3.48
N ALA A 401 -4.33 5.73 -4.00
CA ALA A 401 -3.12 5.20 -4.61
C ALA A 401 -3.43 4.62 -5.99
N VAL A 402 -2.45 4.63 -6.87
CA VAL A 402 -2.53 3.95 -8.17
C VAL A 402 -1.31 3.07 -8.34
N ARG A 403 -1.52 1.74 -8.35
CA ARG A 403 -0.54 0.71 -8.67
C ARG A 403 -1.06 -0.09 -9.86
N ILE A 404 -0.72 0.39 -11.06
CA ILE A 404 -1.14 -0.17 -12.35
C ILE A 404 0.07 -0.81 -13.04
N ILE A 405 -0.14 -1.94 -13.69
CA ILE A 405 0.91 -2.73 -14.32
C ILE A 405 0.54 -2.97 -15.79
N PRO A 406 1.11 -2.18 -16.71
CA PRO A 406 1.00 -2.45 -18.14
C PRO A 406 1.71 -3.77 -18.47
N ALA A 407 0.96 -4.79 -18.84
CA ALA A 407 1.48 -6.14 -19.09
C ALA A 407 1.91 -6.29 -20.56
N PHE A 408 3.15 -5.94 -20.86
CA PHE A 408 3.69 -5.98 -22.21
C PHE A 408 3.59 -7.39 -22.82
N GLY A 409 3.11 -7.46 -24.06
CA GLY A 409 2.91 -8.72 -24.79
C GLY A 409 1.63 -9.48 -24.44
N LYS A 410 0.83 -8.98 -23.49
CA LYS A 410 -0.43 -9.60 -23.07
C LYS A 410 -1.63 -8.67 -23.34
N LYS A 411 -2.82 -9.27 -23.47
CA LYS A 411 -4.08 -8.59 -23.85
C LYS A 411 -5.16 -8.82 -22.82
N GLU A 412 -6.23 -8.03 -22.93
CA GLU A 412 -7.47 -8.22 -22.17
C GLU A 412 -7.90 -9.69 -22.12
N GLY A 413 -8.24 -10.19 -20.94
CA GLY A 413 -8.65 -11.56 -20.68
C GLY A 413 -7.51 -12.56 -20.46
N GLU A 414 -6.26 -12.19 -20.73
CA GLU A 414 -5.09 -12.97 -20.32
C GLU A 414 -4.72 -12.67 -18.86
N CYS A 415 -3.73 -13.35 -18.31
CA CYS A 415 -3.29 -13.17 -16.93
C CYS A 415 -1.78 -12.95 -16.83
N VAL A 416 -1.39 -12.20 -15.80
CA VAL A 416 0.00 -12.10 -15.32
C VAL A 416 0.09 -12.86 -14.01
N ASP A 417 1.15 -13.63 -13.80
CA ASP A 417 1.40 -14.36 -12.56
C ASP A 417 2.68 -13.81 -11.91
N TYR A 418 2.50 -13.11 -10.79
CA TYR A 418 3.61 -12.55 -9.99
C TYR A 418 4.11 -13.54 -8.93
N GLY A 419 3.33 -14.57 -8.64
CA GLY A 419 3.60 -15.55 -7.58
C GLY A 419 3.50 -14.97 -6.16
N GLY A 420 3.62 -15.86 -5.17
CA GLY A 420 3.64 -15.49 -3.74
C GLY A 420 2.43 -14.65 -3.32
N LEU A 421 2.66 -13.60 -2.56
CA LEU A 421 1.62 -12.69 -2.05
C LEU A 421 1.03 -11.79 -3.14
N PHE A 422 1.75 -11.51 -4.21
CA PHE A 422 1.25 -10.66 -5.30
C PHE A 422 0.24 -11.39 -6.20
N GLY A 423 0.22 -12.72 -6.15
CA GLY A 423 -0.77 -13.54 -6.81
C GLY A 423 -0.81 -13.43 -8.32
N ARG A 424 -2.01 -13.53 -8.88
CA ARG A 424 -2.27 -13.56 -10.33
C ARG A 424 -3.25 -12.43 -10.71
N ALA A 425 -2.89 -11.60 -11.67
CA ALA A 425 -3.73 -10.51 -12.14
C ALA A 425 -4.36 -10.83 -13.50
N PRO A 426 -5.70 -10.89 -13.63
CA PRO A 426 -6.35 -10.83 -14.93
C PRO A 426 -6.12 -9.44 -15.55
N ILE A 427 -5.85 -9.40 -16.86
CA ILE A 427 -5.66 -8.15 -17.58
C ILE A 427 -7.01 -7.51 -17.84
N MET A 428 -7.24 -6.40 -17.16
CA MET A 428 -8.50 -5.67 -17.20
C MET A 428 -8.58 -4.77 -18.42
N LYS A 429 -9.79 -4.65 -18.97
CA LYS A 429 -10.06 -3.74 -20.08
C LYS A 429 -9.85 -2.29 -19.66
N VAL A 430 -9.21 -1.51 -20.53
CA VAL A 430 -9.09 -0.06 -20.42
C VAL A 430 -9.96 0.59 -21.49
N ASN A 431 -10.67 1.67 -21.14
CA ASN A 431 -11.44 2.45 -22.07
C ASN A 431 -10.50 3.06 -23.14
N PRO A 432 -10.76 2.85 -24.45
CA PRO A 432 -9.85 3.28 -25.50
C PRO A 432 -9.84 4.82 -25.73
N TYR A 433 -10.75 5.56 -25.15
CA TYR A 433 -10.85 7.01 -25.31
C TYR A 433 -9.94 7.75 -24.31
N ALA A 434 -8.64 7.73 -24.59
CA ALA A 434 -7.66 8.44 -23.76
C ALA A 434 -7.84 9.96 -23.83
N GLY A 435 -7.70 10.61 -22.67
CA GLY A 435 -7.78 12.07 -22.54
C GLY A 435 -6.46 12.78 -22.93
N THR A 436 -5.98 12.60 -24.16
CA THR A 436 -4.67 13.10 -24.61
C THR A 436 -4.48 14.59 -24.30
N VAL A 437 -5.47 15.43 -24.63
CA VAL A 437 -5.39 16.86 -24.34
C VAL A 437 -5.34 17.15 -22.85
N LEU A 438 -6.12 16.43 -22.05
CA LEU A 438 -6.11 16.57 -20.59
C LEU A 438 -4.75 16.25 -20.01
N ALA A 439 -4.16 15.12 -20.39
CA ALA A 439 -2.87 14.64 -19.91
C ALA A 439 -1.72 15.64 -20.19
N HIS A 440 -1.75 16.27 -21.37
CA HIS A 440 -0.71 17.21 -21.81
C HIS A 440 -0.98 18.69 -21.49
N ARG A 441 -2.09 19.04 -20.82
CA ARG A 441 -2.32 20.42 -20.40
C ARG A 441 -1.31 20.90 -19.36
N GLY A 442 -0.80 19.99 -18.54
CA GLY A 442 0.15 20.33 -17.48
C GLY A 442 -0.46 21.23 -16.39
N GLY A 443 0.42 21.82 -15.59
CA GLY A 443 0.01 22.70 -14.51
C GLY A 443 -0.70 21.97 -13.37
N ARG A 444 -1.72 22.60 -12.80
CA ARG A 444 -2.36 22.08 -11.58
C ARG A 444 -3.88 22.19 -11.63
N PHE A 445 -4.58 21.15 -11.19
CA PHE A 445 -5.93 21.31 -10.69
C PHE A 445 -5.86 22.04 -9.35
N PRO A 446 -6.53 23.18 -9.18
CA PRO A 446 -6.50 23.89 -7.91
C PRO A 446 -7.09 23.05 -6.78
N ALA A 447 -6.69 23.37 -5.55
CA ALA A 447 -7.25 22.74 -4.38
C ALA A 447 -8.79 22.93 -4.33
N PRO A 448 -9.55 21.89 -3.95
CA PRO A 448 -11.01 21.98 -3.93
C PRO A 448 -11.52 22.93 -2.83
N LEU A 449 -12.74 23.40 -2.97
CA LEU A 449 -13.35 24.36 -2.03
C LEU A 449 -13.35 23.86 -0.58
N ASN A 450 -13.48 22.55 -0.36
CA ASN A 450 -13.44 21.95 0.98
C ASN A 450 -12.06 22.09 1.68
N SER A 451 -10.97 22.38 0.94
CA SER A 451 -9.67 22.68 1.53
C SER A 451 -9.60 24.05 2.22
N LEU A 452 -10.54 24.92 1.93
CA LEU A 452 -10.64 26.25 2.50
C LEU A 452 -11.39 26.28 3.85
N LYS A 453 -11.86 25.12 4.29
CA LYS A 453 -12.44 24.99 5.65
C LYS A 453 -11.30 24.95 6.66
N ASN A 454 -11.25 25.99 7.45
CA ASN A 454 -10.30 26.12 8.56
C ASN A 454 -10.87 25.51 9.83
#